data_7ca69c41229f24fa3eba9d8f733a7597
#
_entry.id   7ca69c41229f24fa3eba9d8f733a7597
#
_cell.length_a   1.000
_cell.length_b   1.000
_cell.length_c   1.000
_cell.angle_alpha   90.00
_cell.angle_beta   90.00
_cell.angle_gamma   90.00
#
_symmetry.space_group_name_H-M   'P 1'
#
loop_
_entity.id
_entity.type
_entity.pdbx_description
1 polymer ?
#
loop_
_entity_poly.entity_id
_entity_poly.type
_entity_poly.pdbx_seq_one_letter_code
_entity_poly.pdbx_strand_id
1 'polypeptide(L)'
;MRNRLGVVKWRIRSLSERKLTTSARCFKAIDNGSEIGNNFPARAAQCPIKVQRARSTHAAVGTVLDTVSSAVKSWDEVPGPKPLPLLGNTWRFVPYIGGYSVEHVDKVCMSLRQKYGKCVKMAGLLGRPDMLFVFDAGEVERVFRGEDAAPHRPSMPSLNYYKHTLRKDFFGAEQDCAGVIAVHGDSWAAFRTKVSKVALSTSSAAQYTVPVAEVADAFVNRIRQIRDENLETPGDFLNEVNKWSLESLGLIALDTRLGCFESVEGSESQRLIDAVHTFFLSVGELELRAPWWRIYPTAMFRRYVAALDTILSVTLRHVERALKECEANGGSKSLLQDLVSAAGSRVAAVAALDLFLVGIDTTSNAVASTLYQLALRPEVQERLHEEITKVLQGRPLTPGDINQMPYLKACIKEVLRMFPVVIGNGRQLTKDTVICGYNIPKGTQVIFQHYVMGNSEEYFTNASEFRPERWIQRSMYKHHAFASLPFGFGKRMCLGRRFAELEMHIVLCKIVQAFKMEYHHQPLDYHIHPMYTPDGPLRLKFIDR
;
A
#
# COMPACT_ATOMS: atom_id res chain seq x y z
N MET A 1 -44.34 -20.58 -7.28
CA MET A 1 -43.44 -21.69 -7.67
C MET A 1 -42.06 -21.42 -7.07
N ARG A 2 -41.71 -22.20 -6.03
CA ARG A 2 -40.53 -22.02 -5.18
C ARG A 2 -39.35 -22.86 -5.67
N ASN A 3 -38.17 -22.26 -5.63
CA ASN A 3 -36.85 -22.88 -5.46
C ASN A 3 -36.44 -24.08 -6.33
N ARG A 4 -35.43 -23.81 -7.20
CA ARG A 4 -34.29 -24.72 -7.44
C ARG A 4 -33.23 -23.96 -8.27
N LEU A 5 -32.36 -23.17 -7.62
CA LEU A 5 -31.04 -22.84 -8.16
C LEU A 5 -30.03 -23.76 -7.49
N GLY A 6 -29.72 -24.85 -8.19
CA GLY A 6 -28.71 -25.81 -7.76
C GLY A 6 -27.30 -25.18 -7.82
N VAL A 7 -26.61 -25.20 -6.70
CA VAL A 7 -25.20 -24.86 -6.60
C VAL A 7 -24.40 -25.90 -7.36
N VAL A 8 -23.93 -25.57 -8.57
CA VAL A 8 -23.01 -26.43 -9.33
C VAL A 8 -21.63 -26.36 -8.66
N LYS A 9 -21.31 -27.37 -7.85
CA LYS A 9 -19.98 -27.61 -7.30
C LYS A 9 -19.04 -28.09 -8.42
N TRP A 10 -18.27 -27.20 -9.01
CA TRP A 10 -17.19 -27.59 -9.91
C TRP A 10 -16.00 -28.15 -9.11
N ARG A 11 -15.73 -29.44 -9.27
CA ARG A 11 -14.51 -30.11 -8.81
C ARG A 11 -13.36 -29.76 -9.78
N ILE A 12 -12.59 -28.71 -9.50
CA ILE A 12 -11.32 -28.49 -10.17
C ILE A 12 -10.29 -29.37 -9.46
N ARG A 13 -10.04 -30.56 -10.01
CA ARG A 13 -8.84 -31.34 -9.67
C ARG A 13 -7.66 -30.72 -10.38
N SER A 14 -6.88 -29.84 -9.71
CA SER A 14 -5.60 -29.38 -10.18
C SER A 14 -4.48 -30.15 -9.46
N LEU A 15 -3.39 -30.40 -10.17
CA LEU A 15 -2.16 -31.05 -9.65
C LEU A 15 -1.52 -30.28 -8.48
N SER A 16 -2.01 -29.05 -8.16
CA SER A 16 -1.56 -28.21 -7.05
C SER A 16 -2.04 -28.70 -5.67
N GLU A 17 -3.15 -29.44 -5.57
CA GLU A 17 -3.69 -29.86 -4.27
C GLU A 17 -2.74 -30.76 -3.47
N ARG A 18 -1.96 -31.62 -4.15
CA ARG A 18 -0.98 -32.50 -3.46
C ARG A 18 0.21 -31.73 -2.87
N LYS A 19 0.64 -30.63 -3.50
CA LYS A 19 1.78 -29.84 -3.00
C LYS A 19 1.38 -28.91 -1.84
N LEU A 20 0.16 -28.35 -1.90
CA LEU A 20 -0.35 -27.47 -0.83
C LEU A 20 -0.70 -28.24 0.45
N THR A 21 -1.19 -29.51 0.33
CA THR A 21 -1.46 -30.35 1.50
C THR A 21 -0.19 -30.79 2.23
N THR A 22 0.92 -30.95 1.51
CA THR A 22 2.22 -31.28 2.12
C THR A 22 2.77 -30.09 2.91
N SER A 23 2.65 -28.87 2.36
CA SER A 23 3.04 -27.63 3.03
C SER A 23 2.23 -27.37 4.31
N ALA A 24 0.89 -27.58 4.26
CA ALA A 24 0.04 -27.41 5.43
C ALA A 24 0.33 -28.45 6.55
N ARG A 25 0.82 -29.64 6.20
CA ARG A 25 1.23 -30.65 7.19
C ARG A 25 2.55 -30.31 7.87
N CYS A 26 3.50 -29.66 7.16
CA CYS A 26 4.74 -29.21 7.76
C CYS A 26 4.50 -28.14 8.85
N PHE A 27 3.60 -27.18 8.59
CA PHE A 27 3.23 -26.18 9.60
C PHE A 27 2.58 -26.76 10.87
N LYS A 28 1.83 -27.85 10.77
CA LYS A 28 1.27 -28.54 11.96
C LYS A 28 2.31 -29.25 12.82
N ALA A 29 3.43 -29.67 12.23
CA ALA A 29 4.50 -30.33 12.99
C ALA A 29 5.37 -29.36 13.78
N ILE A 30 5.46 -28.10 13.37
CA ILE A 30 6.27 -27.07 14.03
C ILE A 30 5.58 -26.52 15.28
N ASP A 31 4.26 -26.41 15.29
CA ASP A 31 3.50 -25.88 16.45
C ASP A 31 3.41 -26.85 17.67
N ASN A 32 3.75 -28.13 17.51
CA ASN A 32 3.68 -29.13 18.57
C ASN A 32 4.98 -29.31 19.38
N GLY A 33 5.98 -28.43 19.21
CA GLY A 33 7.34 -28.62 19.73
C GLY A 33 7.80 -27.70 20.87
N SER A 34 6.94 -26.92 21.56
CA SER A 34 7.41 -26.03 22.63
C SER A 34 6.47 -25.93 23.83
N GLU A 35 6.36 -26.99 24.62
CA GLU A 35 6.09 -26.87 26.06
C GLU A 35 7.43 -26.95 26.81
N ILE A 36 8.06 -25.80 27.06
CA ILE A 36 9.15 -25.66 28.05
C ILE A 36 8.68 -24.67 29.12
N GLY A 37 8.69 -25.18 30.35
CA GLY A 37 8.07 -24.61 31.51
C GLY A 37 8.55 -23.21 31.94
N ASN A 38 7.58 -22.41 32.33
CA ASN A 38 7.73 -21.16 33.03
C ASN A 38 8.08 -21.43 34.53
N ASN A 39 9.30 -21.14 34.95
CA ASN A 39 9.62 -20.86 36.33
C ASN A 39 10.66 -19.72 36.38
N PHE A 40 10.20 -18.49 36.62
CA PHE A 40 11.04 -17.41 37.17
C PHE A 40 10.24 -16.57 38.17
N PRO A 41 10.81 -16.22 39.32
CA PRO A 41 10.11 -15.55 40.41
C PRO A 41 10.00 -14.03 40.19
N ALA A 42 8.87 -13.50 40.61
CA ALA A 42 8.57 -12.08 40.67
C ALA A 42 9.47 -11.36 41.68
N ARG A 43 10.18 -10.30 41.28
CA ARG A 43 10.66 -9.24 42.17
C ARG A 43 10.09 -7.91 41.73
N ALA A 44 9.24 -7.39 42.61
CA ALA A 44 8.70 -6.05 42.53
C ALA A 44 9.78 -5.03 42.89
N ALA A 45 9.93 -3.97 42.07
CA ALA A 45 10.58 -2.73 42.46
C ALA A 45 9.61 -1.58 42.21
N GLN A 46 9.06 -1.05 43.29
CA GLN A 46 8.25 0.15 43.33
C GLN A 46 9.15 1.38 43.22
N CYS A 47 8.78 2.31 42.36
CA CYS A 47 9.28 3.68 42.40
C CYS A 47 8.06 4.65 42.27
N PRO A 48 7.84 5.55 43.26
CA PRO A 48 6.66 6.41 43.27
C PRO A 48 6.93 7.75 42.59
N ILE A 49 6.26 8.04 41.49
CA ILE A 49 6.19 9.40 40.98
C ILE A 49 4.87 10.03 41.44
N LYS A 50 4.97 11.01 42.35
CA LYS A 50 3.86 11.87 42.79
C LYS A 50 3.43 12.78 41.64
N VAL A 51 2.21 12.60 41.14
CA VAL A 51 1.53 13.58 40.28
C VAL A 51 0.70 14.49 41.17
N GLN A 52 1.09 15.76 41.28
CA GLN A 52 0.30 16.81 41.89
C GLN A 52 -0.87 17.18 40.96
N ARG A 53 -2.10 16.92 41.41
CA ARG A 53 -3.31 17.45 40.80
C ARG A 53 -3.48 18.94 41.20
N ALA A 54 -3.31 19.84 40.24
CA ALA A 54 -3.79 21.22 40.38
C ALA A 54 -5.31 21.24 40.22
N ARG A 55 -6.01 21.69 41.28
CA ARG A 55 -7.42 22.05 41.24
C ARG A 55 -7.53 23.43 40.58
N SER A 56 -8.16 23.53 39.41
CA SER A 56 -8.58 24.79 38.85
C SER A 56 -10.07 25.01 39.17
N THR A 57 -10.33 26.15 39.79
CA THR A 57 -11.64 26.67 40.14
C THR A 57 -12.42 27.07 38.90
N HIS A 58 -13.66 26.59 38.82
CA HIS A 58 -14.62 27.03 37.82
C HIS A 58 -15.01 28.51 38.06
N ALA A 59 -14.67 29.38 37.10
CA ALA A 59 -15.34 30.63 36.89
C ALA A 59 -16.23 30.48 35.65
N ALA A 60 -17.53 30.63 35.85
CA ALA A 60 -18.52 30.64 34.79
C ALA A 60 -18.35 31.91 33.96
N VAL A 61 -17.96 31.80 32.70
CA VAL A 61 -18.14 32.83 31.69
C VAL A 61 -19.14 32.27 30.68
N GLY A 62 -20.36 32.78 30.76
CA GLY A 62 -21.35 32.53 29.73
C GLY A 62 -20.94 33.23 28.44
N THR A 63 -20.49 32.43 27.48
CA THR A 63 -20.32 32.89 26.10
C THR A 63 -21.48 32.34 25.29
N VAL A 64 -22.28 33.25 24.79
CA VAL A 64 -23.36 33.01 23.81
C VAL A 64 -22.71 32.36 22.58
N LEU A 65 -22.89 31.06 22.43
CA LEU A 65 -22.64 30.33 21.19
C LEU A 65 -23.98 30.34 20.40
N ASP A 66 -24.17 31.39 19.62
CA ASP A 66 -25.05 31.33 18.45
C ASP A 66 -24.39 30.44 17.39
N THR A 67 -24.37 29.14 17.62
CA THR A 67 -24.20 28.18 16.57
C THR A 67 -25.50 28.12 15.78
N VAL A 68 -25.54 28.77 14.62
CA VAL A 68 -26.49 28.45 13.57
C VAL A 68 -26.42 26.95 13.35
N SER A 69 -27.33 26.20 13.94
CA SER A 69 -27.57 24.79 13.68
C SER A 69 -28.06 24.69 12.23
N SER A 70 -27.16 24.64 11.28
CA SER A 70 -27.53 24.26 9.92
C SER A 70 -28.08 22.84 10.01
N ALA A 71 -29.39 22.70 9.74
CA ALA A 71 -30.05 21.39 9.76
C ALA A 71 -29.24 20.39 8.91
N VAL A 72 -28.93 19.23 9.49
CA VAL A 72 -28.22 18.16 8.77
C VAL A 72 -29.05 17.75 7.57
N LYS A 73 -28.47 17.85 6.37
CA LYS A 73 -29.13 17.52 5.10
C LYS A 73 -29.24 16.01 4.91
N SER A 74 -30.23 15.60 4.13
CA SER A 74 -30.44 14.18 3.84
C SER A 74 -29.40 13.64 2.84
N TRP A 75 -29.27 12.32 2.79
CA TRP A 75 -28.47 11.61 1.77
C TRP A 75 -28.89 11.94 0.34
N ASP A 76 -30.18 12.21 0.11
CA ASP A 76 -30.70 12.49 -1.23
C ASP A 76 -30.32 13.88 -1.74
N GLU A 77 -29.96 14.78 -0.86
CA GLU A 77 -29.49 16.12 -1.19
C GLU A 77 -27.99 16.18 -1.53
N VAL A 78 -27.24 15.08 -1.32
CA VAL A 78 -25.81 15.04 -1.67
C VAL A 78 -25.65 15.20 -3.18
N PRO A 79 -24.88 16.19 -3.67
CA PRO A 79 -24.69 16.41 -5.09
C PRO A 79 -23.94 15.25 -5.75
N GLY A 80 -24.23 15.01 -7.02
CA GLY A 80 -23.56 13.98 -7.78
C GLY A 80 -24.19 13.67 -9.15
N PRO A 81 -23.56 12.81 -9.94
CA PRO A 81 -24.10 12.39 -11.21
C PRO A 81 -25.41 11.62 -11.02
N LYS A 82 -26.46 12.04 -11.74
CA LYS A 82 -27.78 11.41 -11.66
C LYS A 82 -27.73 9.98 -12.22
N PRO A 83 -28.21 8.97 -11.48
CA PRO A 83 -28.30 7.61 -11.96
C PRO A 83 -29.43 7.45 -12.99
N LEU A 84 -29.26 6.55 -13.97
CA LEU A 84 -30.35 6.11 -14.83
C LEU A 84 -31.16 5.00 -14.16
N PRO A 85 -32.47 4.85 -14.50
CA PRO A 85 -33.25 3.71 -14.07
C PRO A 85 -32.55 2.40 -14.45
N LEU A 86 -32.55 1.40 -13.57
CA LEU A 86 -31.96 0.06 -13.71
C LEU A 86 -30.42 0.03 -13.84
N LEU A 87 -29.81 0.92 -14.61
CA LEU A 87 -28.36 0.95 -14.88
C LEU A 87 -27.58 1.79 -13.85
N GLY A 88 -28.27 2.60 -13.07
CA GLY A 88 -27.63 3.53 -12.14
C GLY A 88 -26.59 4.42 -12.81
N ASN A 89 -25.43 4.56 -12.22
CA ASN A 89 -24.28 5.27 -12.82
C ASN A 89 -23.31 4.34 -13.56
N THR A 90 -23.58 3.02 -13.63
CA THR A 90 -22.71 2.06 -14.33
C THR A 90 -22.54 2.39 -15.80
N TRP A 91 -23.59 2.93 -16.45
CA TRP A 91 -23.56 3.31 -17.86
C TRP A 91 -22.45 4.32 -18.18
N ARG A 92 -22.06 5.16 -17.20
CA ARG A 92 -21.01 6.16 -17.39
C ARG A 92 -19.63 5.57 -17.63
N PHE A 93 -19.43 4.32 -17.21
CA PHE A 93 -18.18 3.55 -17.38
C PHE A 93 -18.24 2.58 -18.58
N VAL A 94 -19.33 2.61 -19.36
CA VAL A 94 -19.42 1.79 -20.58
C VAL A 94 -18.60 2.47 -21.68
N PRO A 95 -17.62 1.78 -22.27
CA PRO A 95 -16.81 2.34 -23.35
C PRO A 95 -17.68 2.90 -24.49
N TYR A 96 -17.28 4.03 -25.06
CA TYR A 96 -17.94 4.75 -26.17
C TYR A 96 -19.33 5.36 -25.84
N ILE A 97 -19.98 4.98 -24.74
CA ILE A 97 -21.30 5.48 -24.32
C ILE A 97 -21.16 6.46 -23.16
N GLY A 98 -20.40 6.06 -22.15
CA GLY A 98 -20.15 6.86 -20.97
C GLY A 98 -18.92 7.75 -21.11
N GLY A 99 -18.87 8.82 -20.30
CA GLY A 99 -17.74 9.75 -20.32
C GLY A 99 -16.69 9.47 -19.24
N TYR A 100 -16.76 8.33 -18.53
CA TYR A 100 -15.84 7.95 -17.45
C TYR A 100 -14.99 6.74 -17.84
N SER A 101 -13.68 6.85 -17.68
CA SER A 101 -12.77 5.72 -17.86
C SER A 101 -12.37 5.13 -16.50
N VAL A 102 -12.33 3.81 -16.42
CA VAL A 102 -11.79 3.08 -15.26
C VAL A 102 -10.28 3.27 -15.15
N GLU A 103 -9.59 3.40 -16.28
CA GLU A 103 -8.14 3.59 -16.36
C GLU A 103 -7.72 5.02 -15.96
N HIS A 104 -8.64 5.98 -16.07
CA HIS A 104 -8.45 7.38 -15.73
C HIS A 104 -9.40 7.85 -14.62
N VAL A 105 -9.57 7.04 -13.57
CA VAL A 105 -10.38 7.41 -12.38
C VAL A 105 -9.83 8.65 -11.68
N ASP A 106 -8.54 8.94 -11.78
CA ASP A 106 -7.91 10.19 -11.36
C ASP A 106 -8.58 11.41 -12.04
N LYS A 107 -8.70 11.40 -13.37
CA LYS A 107 -9.37 12.45 -14.16
C LYS A 107 -10.87 12.52 -13.86
N VAL A 108 -11.51 11.36 -13.65
CA VAL A 108 -12.92 11.29 -13.21
C VAL A 108 -13.09 11.98 -11.85
N CYS A 109 -12.25 11.68 -10.86
CA CYS A 109 -12.31 12.29 -9.54
C CYS A 109 -12.07 13.81 -9.57
N MET A 110 -11.13 14.29 -10.39
CA MET A 110 -10.92 15.72 -10.63
C MET A 110 -12.19 16.38 -11.19
N SER A 111 -12.81 15.77 -12.21
CA SER A 111 -14.06 16.25 -12.80
C SER A 111 -15.23 16.25 -11.80
N LEU A 112 -15.35 15.20 -10.97
CA LEU A 112 -16.37 15.14 -9.91
C LEU A 112 -16.22 16.29 -8.92
N ARG A 113 -15.00 16.53 -8.43
CA ARG A 113 -14.68 17.63 -7.53
C ARG A 113 -15.05 18.99 -8.14
N GLN A 114 -14.69 19.20 -9.42
CA GLN A 114 -14.95 20.46 -10.12
C GLN A 114 -16.44 20.70 -10.34
N LYS A 115 -17.21 19.65 -10.71
CA LYS A 115 -18.64 19.79 -11.08
C LYS A 115 -19.57 19.83 -9.87
N TYR A 116 -19.26 19.06 -8.80
CA TYR A 116 -20.20 18.82 -7.71
C TYR A 116 -19.70 19.31 -6.34
N GLY A 117 -18.44 19.74 -6.24
CA GLY A 117 -17.89 20.27 -5.00
C GLY A 117 -17.18 19.24 -4.13
N LYS A 118 -17.11 19.51 -2.81
CA LYS A 118 -16.26 18.77 -1.87
C LYS A 118 -16.79 17.41 -1.45
N CYS A 119 -18.05 17.13 -1.69
CA CYS A 119 -18.72 15.90 -1.28
C CYS A 119 -19.63 15.43 -2.40
N VAL A 120 -19.39 14.25 -2.96
CA VAL A 120 -20.04 13.81 -4.20
C VAL A 120 -20.58 12.38 -4.06
N LYS A 121 -21.89 12.23 -4.27
CA LYS A 121 -22.59 10.94 -4.28
C LYS A 121 -22.44 10.26 -5.65
N MET A 122 -22.03 8.99 -5.67
CA MET A 122 -22.06 8.10 -6.82
C MET A 122 -22.90 6.88 -6.47
N ALA A 123 -24.18 6.92 -6.82
CA ALA A 123 -25.15 5.88 -6.49
C ALA A 123 -25.42 4.93 -7.66
N GLY A 124 -25.87 3.71 -7.35
CA GLY A 124 -26.38 2.74 -8.31
C GLY A 124 -25.33 2.13 -9.23
N LEU A 125 -24.11 1.92 -8.76
CA LEU A 125 -23.15 1.09 -9.48
C LEU A 125 -23.51 -0.40 -9.30
N LEU A 126 -23.70 -1.12 -10.40
CA LEU A 126 -24.14 -2.52 -10.38
C LEU A 126 -23.22 -3.40 -9.56
N GLY A 127 -23.79 -4.07 -8.57
CA GLY A 127 -23.09 -5.00 -7.66
C GLY A 127 -22.21 -4.33 -6.62
N ARG A 128 -22.36 -3.02 -6.40
CA ARG A 128 -21.59 -2.21 -5.44
C ARG A 128 -22.49 -1.42 -4.51
N PRO A 129 -22.04 -1.12 -3.29
CA PRO A 129 -22.71 -0.14 -2.46
C PRO A 129 -22.62 1.25 -3.08
N ASP A 130 -23.50 2.14 -2.68
CA ASP A 130 -23.40 3.56 -2.99
C ASP A 130 -22.09 4.13 -2.46
N MET A 131 -21.52 5.07 -3.18
CA MET A 131 -20.23 5.69 -2.86
C MET A 131 -20.38 7.17 -2.57
N LEU A 132 -19.61 7.63 -1.60
CA LEU A 132 -19.40 9.04 -1.30
C LEU A 132 -17.94 9.39 -1.52
N PHE A 133 -17.66 10.28 -2.46
CA PHE A 133 -16.32 10.84 -2.66
C PHE A 133 -16.17 12.09 -1.81
N VAL A 134 -15.12 12.15 -0.99
CA VAL A 134 -14.82 13.27 -0.09
C VAL A 134 -13.50 13.91 -0.49
N PHE A 135 -13.55 15.23 -0.74
CA PHE A 135 -12.43 16.05 -1.19
C PHE A 135 -12.12 17.17 -0.19
N ASP A 136 -12.49 17.00 1.09
CA ASP A 136 -12.25 17.96 2.16
C ASP A 136 -11.33 17.35 3.22
N ALA A 137 -10.16 17.97 3.42
CA ALA A 137 -9.12 17.45 4.31
C ALA A 137 -9.54 17.52 5.81
N GLY A 138 -10.38 18.49 6.19
CA GLY A 138 -10.93 18.58 7.55
C GLY A 138 -11.91 17.46 7.85
N GLU A 139 -12.79 17.13 6.88
CA GLU A 139 -13.70 15.99 7.01
C GLU A 139 -12.95 14.67 7.02
N VAL A 140 -11.90 14.52 6.20
CA VAL A 140 -11.01 13.35 6.25
C VAL A 140 -10.39 13.17 7.63
N GLU A 141 -9.85 14.25 8.21
CA GLU A 141 -9.28 14.23 9.56
C GLU A 141 -10.32 13.82 10.60
N ARG A 142 -11.50 14.45 10.56
CA ARG A 142 -12.58 14.19 11.51
C ARG A 142 -13.02 12.72 11.47
N VAL A 143 -13.24 12.17 10.28
CA VAL A 143 -13.67 10.77 10.13
C VAL A 143 -12.57 9.80 10.58
N PHE A 144 -11.32 10.01 10.17
CA PHE A 144 -10.23 9.11 10.55
C PHE A 144 -9.89 9.15 12.05
N ARG A 145 -10.02 10.32 12.70
CA ARG A 145 -9.82 10.41 14.16
C ARG A 145 -10.98 9.81 14.97
N GLY A 146 -12.18 9.79 14.39
CA GLY A 146 -13.37 9.19 14.97
C GLY A 146 -13.60 7.71 14.64
N GLU A 147 -12.63 7.05 13.99
CA GLU A 147 -12.76 5.63 13.60
C GLU A 147 -12.83 4.67 14.79
N ASP A 148 -13.66 3.65 14.67
CA ASP A 148 -13.80 2.53 15.60
C ASP A 148 -12.49 1.71 15.73
N ALA A 149 -12.49 0.71 16.63
CA ALA A 149 -11.34 -0.16 16.86
C ALA A 149 -10.93 -0.98 15.63
N ALA A 150 -11.91 -1.38 14.80
CA ALA A 150 -11.71 -2.17 13.58
C ALA A 150 -12.40 -1.50 12.38
N PRO A 151 -11.83 -0.40 11.83
CA PRO A 151 -12.46 0.32 10.72
C PRO A 151 -12.66 -0.60 9.52
N HIS A 152 -13.87 -0.62 8.95
CA HIS A 152 -14.17 -1.46 7.80
C HIS A 152 -13.63 -0.79 6.52
N ARG A 153 -12.71 -1.49 5.84
CA ARG A 153 -12.16 -1.07 4.55
C ARG A 153 -12.57 -2.08 3.49
N PRO A 154 -13.67 -1.84 2.76
CA PRO A 154 -14.09 -2.74 1.70
C PRO A 154 -13.05 -2.67 0.59
N SER A 155 -12.31 -3.72 0.44
CA SER A 155 -11.31 -3.84 -0.63
C SER A 155 -11.22 -5.29 -1.07
N MET A 156 -11.14 -5.47 -2.38
CA MET A 156 -10.86 -6.75 -3.02
C MET A 156 -11.78 -7.91 -2.57
N PRO A 157 -13.11 -7.85 -2.81
CA PRO A 157 -14.00 -8.97 -2.59
C PRO A 157 -13.55 -10.27 -3.28
N SER A 158 -12.89 -10.19 -4.43
CA SER A 158 -12.30 -11.34 -5.11
C SER A 158 -11.20 -12.01 -4.29
N LEU A 159 -10.34 -11.22 -3.63
CA LEU A 159 -9.29 -11.74 -2.75
C LEU A 159 -9.88 -12.35 -1.46
N ASN A 160 -10.91 -11.72 -0.93
CA ASN A 160 -11.65 -12.30 0.21
C ASN A 160 -12.23 -13.66 -0.15
N TYR A 161 -12.85 -13.78 -1.33
CA TYR A 161 -13.37 -15.06 -1.83
C TYR A 161 -12.25 -16.09 -2.05
N TYR A 162 -11.10 -15.68 -2.60
CA TYR A 162 -9.94 -16.55 -2.75
C TYR A 162 -9.47 -17.10 -1.38
N LYS A 163 -9.26 -16.23 -0.40
CA LYS A 163 -8.75 -16.60 0.93
C LYS A 163 -9.74 -17.49 1.70
N HIS A 164 -11.01 -17.09 1.77
CA HIS A 164 -11.99 -17.73 2.65
C HIS A 164 -12.83 -18.82 1.99
N THR A 165 -12.80 -18.94 0.65
CA THR A 165 -13.56 -19.97 -0.06
C THR A 165 -12.66 -20.94 -0.82
N LEU A 166 -11.75 -20.41 -1.67
CA LEU A 166 -10.93 -21.26 -2.53
C LEU A 166 -9.72 -21.85 -1.81
N ARG A 167 -9.12 -21.15 -0.86
CA ARG A 167 -7.92 -21.54 -0.10
C ARG A 167 -8.16 -21.49 1.42
N LYS A 168 -9.40 -21.77 1.84
CA LYS A 168 -9.79 -21.78 3.25
C LYS A 168 -8.93 -22.72 4.12
N ASP A 169 -8.44 -23.82 3.57
CA ASP A 169 -7.61 -24.78 4.30
C ASP A 169 -6.26 -24.18 4.70
N PHE A 170 -5.73 -23.24 3.91
CA PHE A 170 -4.51 -22.51 4.24
C PHE A 170 -4.79 -21.29 5.11
N PHE A 171 -5.71 -20.40 4.70
CA PHE A 171 -5.99 -19.16 5.45
C PHE A 171 -6.82 -19.37 6.71
N GLY A 172 -7.33 -20.60 6.94
CA GLY A 172 -8.12 -21.01 8.09
C GLY A 172 -9.61 -20.75 7.93
N ALA A 173 -10.43 -21.69 8.41
CA ALA A 173 -11.84 -21.43 8.73
C ALA A 173 -11.93 -20.51 9.96
N GLU A 174 -10.87 -20.49 10.78
CA GLU A 174 -10.74 -19.66 11.96
C GLU A 174 -10.19 -18.28 11.59
N GLN A 175 -10.79 -17.28 12.19
CA GLN A 175 -10.76 -15.89 11.80
C GLN A 175 -9.41 -15.18 11.98
N ASP A 176 -8.42 -15.78 12.64
CA ASP A 176 -7.25 -15.06 13.16
C ASP A 176 -5.99 -15.08 12.27
N CYS A 177 -6.01 -15.78 11.14
CA CYS A 177 -4.82 -15.99 10.31
C CYS A 177 -4.99 -15.61 8.83
N ALA A 178 -5.98 -14.78 8.47
CA ALA A 178 -6.21 -14.45 7.06
C ALA A 178 -5.43 -13.21 6.54
N GLY A 179 -4.61 -12.58 7.37
CA GLY A 179 -3.79 -11.43 7.01
C GLY A 179 -4.47 -10.08 7.21
N VAL A 180 -3.89 -9.02 6.63
CA VAL A 180 -4.42 -7.65 6.74
C VAL A 180 -5.14 -7.17 5.48
N ILE A 181 -4.95 -7.85 4.33
CA ILE A 181 -5.50 -7.47 3.03
C ILE A 181 -6.79 -8.25 2.78
N ALA A 182 -7.86 -7.56 2.40
CA ALA A 182 -9.21 -8.11 2.16
C ALA A 182 -9.82 -8.82 3.37
N VAL A 183 -9.42 -8.45 4.59
CA VAL A 183 -9.95 -8.97 5.86
C VAL A 183 -10.52 -7.81 6.68
N HIS A 184 -11.60 -8.08 7.43
CA HIS A 184 -12.38 -7.06 8.14
C HIS A 184 -12.75 -7.52 9.55
N GLY A 185 -13.28 -6.58 10.36
CA GLY A 185 -13.79 -6.86 11.70
C GLY A 185 -12.73 -7.34 12.68
N ASP A 186 -13.14 -8.18 13.62
CA ASP A 186 -12.31 -8.63 14.75
C ASP A 186 -11.12 -9.48 14.31
N SER A 187 -11.29 -10.32 13.27
CA SER A 187 -10.20 -11.11 12.69
C SER A 187 -9.06 -10.24 12.19
N TRP A 188 -9.41 -9.17 11.45
CA TRP A 188 -8.42 -8.20 11.01
C TRP A 188 -7.75 -7.51 12.20
N ALA A 189 -8.54 -7.08 13.19
CA ALA A 189 -8.02 -6.37 14.36
C ALA A 189 -7.04 -7.24 15.16
N ALA A 190 -7.40 -8.53 15.38
CA ALA A 190 -6.56 -9.50 16.07
C ALA A 190 -5.23 -9.72 15.33
N PHE A 191 -5.27 -10.03 14.03
CA PHE A 191 -4.07 -10.21 13.21
C PHE A 191 -3.22 -8.93 13.18
N ARG A 192 -3.86 -7.78 12.91
CA ARG A 192 -3.18 -6.47 12.85
C ARG A 192 -2.46 -6.14 14.15
N THR A 193 -3.06 -6.40 15.30
CA THR A 193 -2.46 -6.16 16.61
C THR A 193 -1.20 -6.98 16.82
N LYS A 194 -1.23 -8.27 16.44
CA LYS A 194 -0.09 -9.18 16.54
C LYS A 194 1.12 -8.68 15.72
N VAL A 195 0.89 -8.27 14.47
CA VAL A 195 2.00 -7.94 13.55
C VAL A 195 2.47 -6.48 13.63
N SER A 196 1.62 -5.55 14.08
CA SER A 196 1.92 -4.11 14.01
C SER A 196 3.08 -3.68 14.89
N LYS A 197 3.27 -4.30 16.06
CA LYS A 197 4.38 -3.97 16.97
C LYS A 197 5.74 -4.18 16.31
N VAL A 198 5.86 -5.24 15.53
CA VAL A 198 7.09 -5.59 14.82
C VAL A 198 7.22 -4.79 13.54
N ALA A 199 6.20 -4.84 12.65
CA ALA A 199 6.27 -4.25 11.32
C ALA A 199 6.30 -2.71 11.29
N LEU A 200 5.75 -2.03 12.29
CA LEU A 200 5.78 -0.55 12.38
C LEU A 200 6.91 -0.02 13.27
N SER A 201 7.74 -0.89 13.83
CA SER A 201 8.89 -0.50 14.64
C SER A 201 9.96 0.19 13.79
N THR A 202 10.44 1.33 14.24
CA THR A 202 11.55 2.04 13.59
C THR A 202 12.88 1.31 13.76
N SER A 203 13.09 0.61 14.88
CA SER A 203 14.28 -0.21 15.13
C SER A 203 14.29 -1.45 14.24
N SER A 204 13.13 -2.10 14.04
CA SER A 204 13.02 -3.26 13.14
C SER A 204 13.31 -2.88 11.68
N ALA A 205 12.95 -1.68 11.23
CA ALA A 205 13.32 -1.22 9.89
C ALA A 205 14.80 -0.83 9.81
N ALA A 206 15.34 -0.14 10.83
CA ALA A 206 16.71 0.38 10.79
C ALA A 206 17.79 -0.71 10.68
N GLN A 207 17.54 -1.92 11.21
CA GLN A 207 18.48 -3.05 11.08
C GLN A 207 18.73 -3.47 9.63
N TYR A 208 17.80 -3.19 8.71
CA TYR A 208 17.92 -3.51 7.28
C TYR A 208 18.61 -2.42 6.47
N THR A 209 19.10 -1.33 7.09
CA THR A 209 19.73 -0.23 6.34
C THR A 209 20.93 -0.72 5.54
N VAL A 210 21.84 -1.46 6.13
CA VAL A 210 23.06 -1.96 5.45
C VAL A 210 22.70 -3.04 4.42
N PRO A 211 21.93 -4.09 4.76
CA PRO A 211 21.57 -5.12 3.77
C PRO A 211 20.81 -4.55 2.55
N VAL A 212 19.87 -3.62 2.75
CA VAL A 212 19.14 -2.98 1.65
C VAL A 212 20.05 -2.04 0.85
N ALA A 213 21.06 -1.41 1.47
CA ALA A 213 22.05 -0.61 0.75
C ALA A 213 22.91 -1.48 -0.18
N GLU A 214 23.28 -2.70 0.22
CA GLU A 214 23.97 -3.67 -0.64
C GLU A 214 23.11 -4.10 -1.85
N VAL A 215 21.79 -4.28 -1.65
CA VAL A 215 20.87 -4.52 -2.78
C VAL A 215 20.81 -3.31 -3.72
N ALA A 216 20.79 -2.11 -3.17
CA ALA A 216 20.79 -0.88 -3.98
C ALA A 216 22.11 -0.72 -4.75
N ASP A 217 23.26 -1.07 -4.17
CA ASP A 217 24.56 -1.10 -4.88
C ASP A 217 24.57 -2.14 -6.00
N ALA A 218 24.00 -3.32 -5.77
CA ALA A 218 23.83 -4.33 -6.82
C ALA A 218 22.90 -3.81 -7.95
N PHE A 219 21.86 -3.07 -7.61
CA PHE A 219 20.97 -2.44 -8.58
C PHE A 219 21.67 -1.34 -9.39
N VAL A 220 22.49 -0.50 -8.77
CA VAL A 220 23.35 0.48 -9.46
C VAL A 220 24.25 -0.21 -10.48
N ASN A 221 24.88 -1.33 -10.11
CA ASN A 221 25.70 -2.12 -11.03
C ASN A 221 24.85 -2.76 -12.15
N ARG A 222 23.63 -3.22 -11.83
CA ARG A 222 22.70 -3.74 -12.83
C ARG A 222 22.31 -2.66 -13.85
N ILE A 223 22.06 -1.43 -13.44
CA ILE A 223 21.79 -0.30 -14.35
C ILE A 223 22.96 -0.12 -15.33
N ARG A 224 24.22 -0.18 -14.85
CA ARG A 224 25.41 -0.08 -15.72
C ARG A 224 25.48 -1.20 -16.76
N GLN A 225 25.02 -2.40 -16.41
CA GLN A 225 25.03 -3.56 -17.32
C GLN A 225 23.97 -3.50 -18.41
N ILE A 226 22.79 -2.94 -18.10
CA ILE A 226 21.64 -2.98 -19.02
C ILE A 226 21.48 -1.72 -19.87
N ARG A 227 22.13 -0.62 -19.54
CA ARG A 227 22.11 0.60 -20.35
C ARG A 227 22.88 0.37 -21.65
N ASP A 228 22.38 0.94 -22.73
CA ASP A 228 22.98 0.87 -24.06
C ASP A 228 24.20 1.81 -24.21
N GLU A 229 24.73 1.91 -25.41
CA GLU A 229 25.86 2.80 -25.76
C GLU A 229 25.51 4.30 -25.59
N ASN A 230 24.23 4.68 -25.61
CA ASN A 230 23.72 6.01 -25.32
C ASN A 230 23.50 6.25 -23.82
N LEU A 231 23.84 5.27 -22.99
CA LEU A 231 23.61 5.23 -21.54
C LEU A 231 22.11 5.19 -21.16
N GLU A 232 21.24 4.77 -22.08
CA GLU A 232 19.80 4.64 -21.84
C GLU A 232 19.43 3.21 -21.42
N THR A 233 18.48 3.11 -20.50
CA THR A 233 17.90 1.83 -20.07
C THR A 233 16.86 1.32 -21.08
N PRO A 234 16.60 0.00 -21.15
CA PRO A 234 15.52 -0.57 -21.93
C PRO A 234 14.15 0.03 -21.59
N GLY A 235 13.19 -0.03 -22.53
CA GLY A 235 11.85 0.52 -22.32
C GLY A 235 11.05 -0.13 -21.20
N ASP A 236 11.37 -1.35 -20.81
CA ASP A 236 10.80 -2.12 -19.70
C ASP A 236 11.59 -1.96 -18.38
N PHE A 237 12.33 -0.86 -18.22
CA PHE A 237 13.14 -0.59 -17.03
C PHE A 237 12.36 -0.72 -15.71
N LEU A 238 11.04 -0.52 -15.73
CA LEU A 238 10.18 -0.78 -14.58
C LEU A 238 10.30 -2.24 -14.09
N ASN A 239 10.52 -3.21 -14.97
CA ASN A 239 10.73 -4.60 -14.56
C ASN A 239 12.04 -4.77 -13.76
N GLU A 240 13.10 -4.05 -14.11
CA GLU A 240 14.35 -4.05 -13.33
C GLU A 240 14.15 -3.39 -11.95
N VAL A 241 13.31 -2.32 -11.87
CA VAL A 241 12.91 -1.74 -10.57
C VAL A 241 12.08 -2.74 -9.74
N ASN A 242 11.22 -3.54 -10.38
CA ASN A 242 10.48 -4.62 -9.71
C ASN A 242 11.43 -5.70 -9.16
N LYS A 243 12.47 -6.07 -9.92
CA LYS A 243 13.51 -7.02 -9.46
C LYS A 243 14.24 -6.48 -8.23
N TRP A 244 14.61 -5.19 -8.23
CA TRP A 244 15.21 -4.54 -7.07
C TRP A 244 14.27 -4.56 -5.86
N SER A 245 13.00 -4.22 -6.05
CA SER A 245 12.01 -4.20 -4.97
C SER A 245 11.79 -5.60 -4.39
N LEU A 246 11.68 -6.62 -5.25
CA LEU A 246 11.55 -8.03 -4.84
C LEU A 246 12.78 -8.51 -4.05
N GLU A 247 13.98 -8.15 -4.50
CA GLU A 247 15.24 -8.51 -3.83
C GLU A 247 15.34 -7.89 -2.44
N SER A 248 15.01 -6.60 -2.32
CA SER A 248 14.95 -5.88 -1.04
C SER A 248 13.91 -6.48 -0.10
N LEU A 249 12.72 -6.78 -0.63
CA LEU A 249 11.64 -7.38 0.14
C LEU A 249 11.99 -8.80 0.61
N GLY A 250 12.71 -9.59 -0.21
CA GLY A 250 13.23 -10.90 0.17
C GLY A 250 14.14 -10.83 1.40
N LEU A 251 15.05 -9.86 1.41
CA LEU A 251 15.89 -9.59 2.58
C LEU A 251 15.09 -9.18 3.80
N ILE A 252 14.15 -8.24 3.66
CA ILE A 252 13.36 -7.73 4.79
C ILE A 252 12.44 -8.81 5.35
N ALA A 253 11.70 -9.52 4.50
CA ALA A 253 10.67 -10.46 4.93
C ALA A 253 11.20 -11.84 5.30
N LEU A 254 12.34 -12.27 4.73
CA LEU A 254 12.85 -13.65 4.81
C LEU A 254 14.33 -13.74 5.21
N ASP A 255 15.00 -12.61 5.36
CA ASP A 255 16.46 -12.53 5.58
C ASP A 255 17.28 -13.27 4.50
N THR A 256 16.78 -13.26 3.25
CA THR A 256 17.33 -14.06 2.15
C THR A 256 17.41 -13.24 0.85
N ARG A 257 18.57 -13.34 0.16
CA ARG A 257 18.74 -12.85 -1.21
C ARG A 257 18.06 -13.81 -2.20
N LEU A 258 17.24 -13.27 -3.10
CA LEU A 258 16.47 -14.07 -4.07
C LEU A 258 17.17 -14.22 -5.42
N GLY A 259 18.27 -13.49 -5.66
CA GLY A 259 19.05 -13.53 -6.91
C GLY A 259 18.29 -12.95 -8.10
N CYS A 260 17.50 -11.90 -7.89
CA CYS A 260 16.61 -11.36 -8.92
C CYS A 260 17.36 -10.74 -10.11
N PHE A 261 18.56 -10.19 -9.91
CA PHE A 261 19.34 -9.55 -10.98
C PHE A 261 20.05 -10.54 -11.90
N GLU A 262 20.31 -11.76 -11.43
CA GLU A 262 20.94 -12.84 -12.18
C GLU A 262 19.91 -13.73 -12.87
N SER A 263 18.63 -13.44 -12.64
CA SER A 263 17.53 -14.28 -13.09
C SER A 263 17.30 -14.18 -14.60
N VAL A 264 17.24 -15.33 -15.25
CA VAL A 264 16.87 -15.50 -16.67
C VAL A 264 15.34 -15.44 -16.78
N GLU A 265 14.84 -15.16 -17.99
CA GLU A 265 13.42 -15.25 -18.32
C GLU A 265 12.84 -16.61 -17.88
N GLY A 266 11.68 -16.61 -17.20
CA GLY A 266 11.05 -17.80 -16.65
C GLY A 266 11.61 -18.30 -15.30
N SER A 267 12.56 -17.58 -14.70
CA SER A 267 13.03 -17.85 -13.33
C SER A 267 11.90 -17.75 -12.30
N GLU A 268 12.13 -18.26 -11.08
CA GLU A 268 11.14 -18.20 -10.01
C GLU A 268 10.83 -16.76 -9.59
N SER A 269 11.85 -15.91 -9.53
CA SER A 269 11.69 -14.48 -9.23
C SER A 269 10.90 -13.73 -10.30
N GLN A 270 11.17 -13.96 -11.59
CA GLN A 270 10.40 -13.35 -12.68
C GLN A 270 8.96 -13.83 -12.67
N ARG A 271 8.71 -15.14 -12.48
CA ARG A 271 7.34 -15.68 -12.34
C ARG A 271 6.57 -15.05 -11.17
N LEU A 272 7.25 -14.73 -10.07
CA LEU A 272 6.62 -14.05 -8.94
C LEU A 272 6.26 -12.60 -9.28
N ILE A 273 7.14 -11.86 -9.95
CA ILE A 273 6.87 -10.50 -10.45
C ILE A 273 5.68 -10.51 -11.42
N ASP A 274 5.69 -11.40 -12.40
CA ASP A 274 4.61 -11.55 -13.39
C ASP A 274 3.27 -11.90 -12.75
N ALA A 275 3.30 -12.74 -11.71
CA ALA A 275 2.12 -13.11 -10.96
C ALA A 275 1.56 -11.93 -10.13
N VAL A 276 2.43 -11.14 -9.49
CA VAL A 276 2.01 -9.92 -8.75
C VAL A 276 1.44 -8.89 -9.73
N HIS A 277 2.08 -8.67 -10.86
CA HIS A 277 1.57 -7.79 -11.90
C HIS A 277 0.20 -8.26 -12.43
N THR A 278 0.06 -9.56 -12.75
CA THR A 278 -1.21 -10.17 -13.17
C THR A 278 -2.29 -10.03 -12.10
N PHE A 279 -1.94 -10.18 -10.82
CA PHE A 279 -2.85 -9.96 -9.70
C PHE A 279 -3.41 -8.53 -9.72
N PHE A 280 -2.55 -7.52 -9.80
CA PHE A 280 -2.99 -6.13 -9.77
C PHE A 280 -3.80 -5.73 -11.01
N LEU A 281 -3.40 -6.13 -12.22
CA LEU A 281 -4.19 -5.92 -13.44
C LEU A 281 -5.59 -6.54 -13.31
N SER A 282 -5.64 -7.77 -12.79
CA SER A 282 -6.92 -8.48 -12.59
C SER A 282 -7.80 -7.82 -11.54
N VAL A 283 -7.23 -7.27 -10.46
CA VAL A 283 -7.99 -6.52 -9.44
C VAL A 283 -8.69 -5.31 -10.07
N GLY A 284 -8.02 -4.56 -10.93
CA GLY A 284 -8.63 -3.44 -11.65
C GLY A 284 -9.92 -3.86 -12.39
N GLU A 285 -9.83 -4.95 -13.14
CA GLU A 285 -10.97 -5.50 -13.89
C GLU A 285 -12.08 -6.08 -12.98
N LEU A 286 -11.70 -6.90 -12.00
CA LEU A 286 -12.65 -7.63 -11.15
C LEU A 286 -13.36 -6.73 -10.14
N GLU A 287 -12.68 -5.67 -9.68
CA GLU A 287 -13.17 -4.80 -8.61
C GLU A 287 -13.74 -3.46 -9.12
N LEU A 288 -13.42 -3.03 -10.34
CA LEU A 288 -13.93 -1.77 -10.89
C LEU A 288 -15.04 -1.97 -11.92
N ARG A 289 -15.17 -3.15 -12.52
CA ARG A 289 -16.26 -3.50 -13.45
C ARG A 289 -17.35 -4.32 -12.77
N ALA A 290 -18.43 -4.64 -13.49
CA ALA A 290 -19.51 -5.48 -12.99
C ALA A 290 -18.99 -6.87 -12.57
N PRO A 291 -19.36 -7.41 -11.38
CA PRO A 291 -18.73 -8.59 -10.80
C PRO A 291 -19.24 -9.91 -11.38
N TRP A 292 -19.12 -10.12 -12.69
CA TRP A 292 -19.58 -11.34 -13.39
C TRP A 292 -18.92 -12.61 -12.85
N TRP A 293 -17.70 -12.50 -12.32
CA TRP A 293 -16.98 -13.62 -11.71
C TRP A 293 -17.72 -14.28 -10.53
N ARG A 294 -18.67 -13.58 -9.92
CA ARG A 294 -19.54 -14.14 -8.85
C ARG A 294 -20.59 -15.11 -9.39
N ILE A 295 -20.93 -14.99 -10.66
CA ILE A 295 -21.94 -15.83 -11.33
C ILE A 295 -21.26 -17.02 -12.01
N TYR A 296 -20.17 -16.77 -12.73
CA TYR A 296 -19.36 -17.81 -13.37
C TYR A 296 -17.86 -17.40 -13.39
N PRO A 297 -16.93 -18.38 -13.37
CA PRO A 297 -15.50 -18.08 -13.38
C PRO A 297 -15.04 -17.58 -14.76
N THR A 298 -14.96 -16.26 -14.91
CA THR A 298 -14.48 -15.62 -16.15
C THR A 298 -13.01 -15.98 -16.46
N ALA A 299 -12.55 -15.78 -17.68
CA ALA A 299 -11.14 -16.00 -18.03
C ALA A 299 -10.20 -15.16 -17.17
N MET A 300 -10.57 -13.89 -16.91
CA MET A 300 -9.82 -13.00 -16.03
C MET A 300 -9.77 -13.53 -14.60
N PHE A 301 -10.89 -14.01 -14.05
CA PHE A 301 -10.91 -14.59 -12.70
C PHE A 301 -10.04 -15.85 -12.59
N ARG A 302 -10.00 -16.69 -13.62
CA ARG A 302 -9.11 -17.86 -13.64
C ARG A 302 -7.64 -17.45 -13.66
N ARG A 303 -7.25 -16.43 -14.46
CA ARG A 303 -5.89 -15.87 -14.46
C ARG A 303 -5.52 -15.31 -13.09
N TYR A 304 -6.44 -14.57 -12.48
CA TYR A 304 -6.30 -14.03 -11.13
C TYR A 304 -6.01 -15.11 -10.08
N VAL A 305 -6.80 -16.20 -10.07
CA VAL A 305 -6.61 -17.33 -9.14
C VAL A 305 -5.26 -18.01 -9.39
N ALA A 306 -4.88 -18.24 -10.66
CA ALA A 306 -3.59 -18.83 -10.99
C ALA A 306 -2.40 -17.96 -10.54
N ALA A 307 -2.50 -16.65 -10.69
CA ALA A 307 -1.50 -15.70 -10.19
C ALA A 307 -1.36 -15.77 -8.67
N LEU A 308 -2.48 -15.75 -7.94
CA LEU A 308 -2.49 -15.91 -6.48
C LEU A 308 -1.93 -17.25 -6.00
N ASP A 309 -2.21 -18.35 -6.71
CA ASP A 309 -1.64 -19.66 -6.41
C ASP A 309 -0.13 -19.69 -6.63
N THR A 310 0.36 -18.99 -7.66
CA THR A 310 1.79 -18.83 -7.90
C THR A 310 2.45 -18.05 -6.76
N ILE A 311 1.89 -16.89 -6.39
CA ILE A 311 2.40 -16.08 -5.28
C ILE A 311 2.41 -16.90 -3.98
N LEU A 312 1.30 -17.56 -3.66
CA LEU A 312 1.18 -18.41 -2.47
C LEU A 312 2.25 -19.50 -2.45
N SER A 313 2.36 -20.29 -3.53
CA SER A 313 3.26 -21.44 -3.57
C SER A 313 4.74 -21.06 -3.57
N VAL A 314 5.12 -19.99 -4.26
CA VAL A 314 6.50 -19.48 -4.29
C VAL A 314 6.88 -18.92 -2.93
N THR A 315 6.06 -18.02 -2.39
CA THR A 315 6.36 -17.37 -1.10
C THR A 315 6.43 -18.39 0.04
N LEU A 316 5.52 -19.37 0.09
CA LEU A 316 5.58 -20.41 1.13
C LEU A 316 6.86 -21.23 1.10
N ARG A 317 7.36 -21.60 -0.08
CA ARG A 317 8.64 -22.32 -0.17
C ARG A 317 9.80 -21.51 0.41
N HIS A 318 9.84 -20.22 0.14
CA HIS A 318 10.86 -19.34 0.71
C HIS A 318 10.70 -19.16 2.21
N VAL A 319 9.46 -18.97 2.71
CA VAL A 319 9.18 -18.90 4.15
C VAL A 319 9.59 -20.17 4.87
N GLU A 320 9.24 -21.35 4.35
CA GLU A 320 9.62 -22.64 4.94
C GLU A 320 11.15 -22.82 4.99
N ARG A 321 11.87 -22.39 3.94
CA ARG A 321 13.33 -22.41 3.92
C ARG A 321 13.91 -21.47 4.98
N ALA A 322 13.45 -20.22 5.01
CA ALA A 322 13.91 -19.22 5.96
C ALA A 322 13.66 -19.65 7.42
N LEU A 323 12.50 -20.25 7.71
CA LEU A 323 12.22 -20.79 9.05
C LEU A 323 13.19 -21.91 9.45
N LYS A 324 13.49 -22.84 8.56
CA LYS A 324 14.46 -23.91 8.81
C LYS A 324 15.88 -23.38 9.02
N GLU A 325 16.28 -22.38 8.25
CA GLU A 325 17.60 -21.74 8.38
C GLU A 325 17.71 -20.98 9.71
N CYS A 326 16.62 -20.29 10.13
CA CYS A 326 16.56 -19.64 11.44
C CYS A 326 16.70 -20.64 12.60
N GLU A 327 16.06 -21.80 12.53
CA GLU A 327 16.18 -22.87 13.53
C GLU A 327 17.60 -23.42 13.60
N ALA A 328 18.25 -23.64 12.42
CA ALA A 328 19.59 -24.21 12.34
C ALA A 328 20.70 -23.25 12.83
N ASN A 329 20.54 -21.94 12.63
CA ASN A 329 21.56 -20.92 12.92
C ASN A 329 21.41 -20.29 14.32
N GLY A 330 20.62 -20.86 15.21
CA GLY A 330 20.48 -20.37 16.59
C GLY A 330 19.76 -19.01 16.72
N GLY A 331 18.95 -18.64 15.73
CA GLY A 331 18.10 -17.46 15.75
C GLY A 331 18.82 -16.19 15.32
N SER A 332 18.95 -15.96 14.00
CA SER A 332 19.32 -14.63 13.50
C SER A 332 18.17 -13.65 13.80
N LYS A 333 18.51 -12.40 14.11
CA LYS A 333 17.54 -11.37 14.45
C LYS A 333 16.91 -10.85 13.17
N SER A 334 15.82 -11.49 12.68
CA SER A 334 15.12 -11.11 11.45
C SER A 334 13.68 -10.71 11.72
N LEU A 335 13.04 -9.99 10.78
CA LEU A 335 11.61 -9.63 10.85
C LEU A 335 10.74 -10.90 10.97
N LEU A 336 11.08 -11.95 10.19
CA LEU A 336 10.36 -13.21 10.23
C LEU A 336 10.44 -13.85 11.63
N GLN A 337 11.63 -13.91 12.22
CA GLN A 337 11.84 -14.46 13.56
C GLN A 337 11.14 -13.64 14.65
N ASP A 338 11.17 -12.32 14.55
CA ASP A 338 10.43 -11.43 15.45
C ASP A 338 8.91 -11.66 15.34
N LEU A 339 8.38 -11.88 14.12
CA LEU A 339 6.99 -12.21 13.90
C LEU A 339 6.62 -13.60 14.41
N VAL A 340 7.49 -14.61 14.23
CA VAL A 340 7.30 -15.96 14.78
C VAL A 340 7.24 -15.92 16.29
N SER A 341 8.18 -15.21 16.92
CA SER A 341 8.25 -15.07 18.38
C SER A 341 7.05 -14.32 18.96
N ALA A 342 6.53 -13.31 18.22
CA ALA A 342 5.41 -12.49 18.69
C ALA A 342 4.03 -13.12 18.43
N ALA A 343 3.89 -13.98 17.41
CA ALA A 343 2.57 -14.35 16.89
C ALA A 343 2.46 -15.79 16.35
N GLY A 344 3.57 -16.56 16.35
CA GLY A 344 3.64 -17.92 15.80
C GLY A 344 3.95 -17.97 14.30
N SER A 345 4.44 -19.12 13.86
CA SER A 345 4.93 -19.35 12.50
C SER A 345 3.86 -19.13 11.41
N ARG A 346 2.62 -19.50 11.68
CA ARG A 346 1.50 -19.33 10.74
C ARG A 346 1.18 -17.84 10.49
N VAL A 347 1.10 -17.03 11.54
CA VAL A 347 0.86 -15.59 11.42
C VAL A 347 2.03 -14.91 10.69
N ALA A 348 3.26 -15.31 11.00
CA ALA A 348 4.46 -14.82 10.33
C ALA A 348 4.46 -15.15 8.83
N ALA A 349 4.10 -16.39 8.45
CA ALA A 349 3.98 -16.81 7.06
C ALA A 349 2.91 -16.01 6.28
N VAL A 350 1.73 -15.78 6.88
CA VAL A 350 0.68 -14.99 6.25
C VAL A 350 1.07 -13.50 6.17
N ALA A 351 1.79 -12.98 7.15
CA ALA A 351 2.33 -11.62 7.10
C ALA A 351 3.36 -11.46 5.96
N ALA A 352 4.26 -12.43 5.78
CA ALA A 352 5.19 -12.46 4.66
C ALA A 352 4.45 -12.53 3.32
N LEU A 353 3.42 -13.38 3.19
CA LEU A 353 2.57 -13.45 2.00
C LEU A 353 1.91 -12.12 1.66
N ASP A 354 1.33 -11.45 2.65
CA ASP A 354 0.72 -10.13 2.45
C ASP A 354 1.77 -9.09 2.03
N LEU A 355 3.02 -9.16 2.54
CA LEU A 355 4.11 -8.29 2.12
C LEU A 355 4.51 -8.54 0.66
N PHE A 356 4.70 -9.80 0.24
CA PHE A 356 5.04 -10.13 -1.15
C PHE A 356 3.91 -9.78 -2.12
N LEU A 357 2.65 -9.96 -1.72
CA LEU A 357 1.49 -9.67 -2.56
C LEU A 357 1.40 -8.20 -2.97
N VAL A 358 1.75 -7.25 -2.07
CA VAL A 358 1.53 -5.82 -2.33
C VAL A 358 2.80 -4.96 -2.20
N GLY A 359 3.90 -5.49 -1.71
CA GLY A 359 5.12 -4.72 -1.43
C GLY A 359 5.94 -4.42 -2.67
N ILE A 360 5.96 -5.32 -3.66
CA ILE A 360 6.79 -5.22 -4.86
C ILE A 360 6.34 -4.04 -5.73
N ASP A 361 5.16 -4.12 -6.32
CA ASP A 361 4.68 -3.15 -7.30
C ASP A 361 4.46 -1.75 -6.71
N THR A 362 4.05 -1.66 -5.43
CA THR A 362 3.81 -0.35 -4.81
C THR A 362 5.10 0.44 -4.60
N THR A 363 6.15 -0.22 -4.12
CA THR A 363 7.44 0.42 -3.87
C THR A 363 8.17 0.73 -5.18
N SER A 364 8.17 -0.20 -6.13
CA SER A 364 8.80 0.00 -7.44
C SER A 364 8.15 1.13 -8.23
N ASN A 365 6.82 1.24 -8.25
CA ASN A 365 6.13 2.34 -8.93
C ASN A 365 6.40 3.70 -8.27
N ALA A 366 6.52 3.76 -6.94
CA ALA A 366 6.92 4.98 -6.24
C ALA A 366 8.36 5.40 -6.60
N VAL A 367 9.28 4.44 -6.68
CA VAL A 367 10.67 4.68 -7.11
C VAL A 367 10.72 5.08 -8.57
N ALA A 368 10.06 4.38 -9.47
CA ALA A 368 9.99 4.68 -10.89
C ALA A 368 9.46 6.11 -11.15
N SER A 369 8.37 6.49 -10.48
CA SER A 369 7.84 7.85 -10.52
C SER A 369 8.87 8.87 -10.00
N THR A 370 9.61 8.54 -8.94
CA THR A 370 10.62 9.45 -8.37
C THR A 370 11.80 9.62 -9.32
N LEU A 371 12.31 8.55 -9.90
CA LEU A 371 13.41 8.61 -10.88
C LEU A 371 13.01 9.43 -12.11
N TYR A 372 11.80 9.20 -12.64
CA TYR A 372 11.25 9.97 -13.76
C TYR A 372 11.17 11.47 -13.43
N GLN A 373 10.59 11.81 -12.27
CA GLN A 373 10.44 13.21 -11.85
C GLN A 373 11.79 13.91 -11.58
N LEU A 374 12.79 13.18 -11.09
CA LEU A 374 14.14 13.70 -10.91
C LEU A 374 14.87 13.86 -12.25
N ALA A 375 14.70 12.93 -13.20
CA ALA A 375 15.31 13.03 -14.53
C ALA A 375 14.81 14.25 -15.33
N LEU A 376 13.57 14.69 -15.07
CA LEU A 376 13.00 15.91 -15.66
C LEU A 376 13.49 17.22 -14.99
N ARG A 377 14.22 17.17 -13.85
CA ARG A 377 14.57 18.33 -13.02
C ARG A 377 16.02 18.28 -12.56
N PRO A 378 16.96 18.66 -13.45
CA PRO A 378 18.40 18.62 -13.13
C PRO A 378 18.77 19.42 -11.87
N GLU A 379 18.13 20.57 -11.64
CA GLU A 379 18.37 21.43 -10.49
C GLU A 379 17.97 20.77 -9.15
N VAL A 380 16.85 20.03 -9.13
CA VAL A 380 16.41 19.26 -7.96
C VAL A 380 17.36 18.10 -7.70
N GLN A 381 17.77 17.44 -8.78
CA GLN A 381 18.67 16.30 -8.73
C GLN A 381 20.06 16.70 -8.21
N GLU A 382 20.60 17.85 -8.67
CA GLU A 382 21.89 18.33 -8.23
C GLU A 382 21.88 18.70 -6.75
N ARG A 383 20.89 19.45 -6.31
CA ARG A 383 20.71 19.78 -4.89
C ARG A 383 20.59 18.53 -4.00
N LEU A 384 19.91 17.51 -4.49
CA LEU A 384 19.81 16.22 -3.79
C LEU A 384 21.16 15.53 -3.71
N HIS A 385 21.95 15.56 -4.79
CA HIS A 385 23.31 15.02 -4.83
C HIS A 385 24.25 15.77 -3.85
N GLU A 386 24.16 17.10 -3.76
CA GLU A 386 24.93 17.91 -2.80
C GLU A 386 24.60 17.51 -1.35
N GLU A 387 23.30 17.32 -1.01
CA GLU A 387 22.91 16.85 0.33
C GLU A 387 23.52 15.49 0.65
N ILE A 388 23.38 14.52 -0.27
CA ILE A 388 23.90 13.15 -0.10
C ILE A 388 25.42 13.17 0.09
N THR A 389 26.14 13.90 -0.78
CA THR A 389 27.59 14.01 -0.74
C THR A 389 28.06 14.63 0.58
N LYS A 390 27.39 15.69 1.04
CA LYS A 390 27.68 16.35 2.31
C LYS A 390 27.48 15.44 3.51
N VAL A 391 26.45 14.58 3.51
CA VAL A 391 26.17 13.67 4.63
C VAL A 391 27.10 12.47 4.62
N LEU A 392 27.31 11.85 3.45
CA LEU A 392 28.08 10.60 3.36
C LEU A 392 29.59 10.81 3.29
N GLN A 393 30.07 11.87 2.66
CA GLN A 393 31.51 12.16 2.53
C GLN A 393 32.33 10.95 2.03
N GLY A 394 31.78 10.18 1.08
CA GLY A 394 32.41 8.99 0.51
C GLY A 394 32.32 7.72 1.35
N ARG A 395 31.79 7.75 2.58
CA ARG A 395 31.64 6.56 3.42
C ARG A 395 30.34 5.79 3.12
N PRO A 396 30.28 4.51 3.49
CA PRO A 396 29.05 3.71 3.41
C PRO A 396 27.91 4.31 4.23
N LEU A 397 26.68 4.06 3.77
CA LEU A 397 25.45 4.52 4.42
C LEU A 397 25.18 3.75 5.71
N THR A 398 24.85 4.48 6.78
CA THR A 398 24.51 3.94 8.10
C THR A 398 23.05 4.27 8.49
N PRO A 399 22.45 3.58 9.48
CA PRO A 399 21.04 3.79 9.85
C PRO A 399 20.66 5.22 10.23
N GLY A 400 21.61 6.02 10.75
CA GLY A 400 21.38 7.41 11.16
C GLY A 400 21.38 8.43 10.01
N ASP A 401 22.02 8.11 8.88
CA ASP A 401 22.30 9.07 7.82
C ASP A 401 21.03 9.56 7.11
N ILE A 402 20.09 8.66 6.86
CA ILE A 402 18.80 9.03 6.25
C ILE A 402 18.07 10.14 7.03
N ASN A 403 18.28 10.20 8.35
CA ASN A 403 17.67 11.26 9.15
C ASN A 403 18.30 12.64 8.92
N GLN A 404 19.53 12.68 8.42
CA GLN A 404 20.27 13.87 8.08
C GLN A 404 20.02 14.34 6.63
N MET A 405 19.18 13.65 5.86
CA MET A 405 18.83 13.96 4.47
C MET A 405 17.37 14.46 4.37
N PRO A 406 17.04 15.65 4.83
CA PRO A 406 15.69 16.20 4.76
C PRO A 406 15.21 16.46 3.34
N TYR A 407 16.10 16.81 2.40
CA TYR A 407 15.75 17.08 1.02
C TYR A 407 15.41 15.80 0.26
N LEU A 408 16.13 14.70 0.48
CA LEU A 408 15.78 13.37 -0.01
C LEU A 408 14.34 12.97 0.42
N LYS A 409 14.04 13.12 1.71
CA LYS A 409 12.69 12.86 2.24
C LYS A 409 11.63 13.77 1.62
N ALA A 410 11.99 15.02 1.35
CA ALA A 410 11.11 16.01 0.74
C ALA A 410 10.79 15.67 -0.71
N CYS A 411 11.78 15.25 -1.51
CA CYS A 411 11.57 14.80 -2.90
C CYS A 411 10.58 13.64 -2.98
N ILE A 412 10.75 12.61 -2.16
CA ILE A 412 9.83 11.46 -2.12
C ILE A 412 8.43 11.89 -1.71
N LYS A 413 8.29 12.73 -0.68
CA LYS A 413 6.98 13.24 -0.26
C LYS A 413 6.30 14.03 -1.35
N GLU A 414 7.04 14.82 -2.10
CA GLU A 414 6.49 15.63 -3.19
C GLU A 414 6.02 14.74 -4.35
N VAL A 415 6.79 13.71 -4.72
CA VAL A 415 6.32 12.72 -5.71
C VAL A 415 5.05 12.04 -5.22
N LEU A 416 5.02 11.56 -3.99
CA LEU A 416 3.85 10.86 -3.44
C LEU A 416 2.64 11.79 -3.21
N ARG A 417 2.83 13.11 -3.13
CA ARG A 417 1.74 14.09 -3.15
C ARG A 417 1.13 14.22 -4.53
N MET A 418 1.96 14.43 -5.54
CA MET A 418 1.53 14.67 -6.93
C MET A 418 1.09 13.38 -7.61
N PHE A 419 1.82 12.29 -7.38
CA PHE A 419 1.68 10.99 -8.03
C PHE A 419 1.59 9.85 -6.98
N PRO A 420 0.60 9.86 -6.09
CA PRO A 420 0.47 8.81 -5.08
C PRO A 420 0.12 7.48 -5.75
N VAL A 421 0.84 6.42 -5.44
CA VAL A 421 0.60 5.08 -5.99
C VAL A 421 -0.85 4.62 -5.80
N VAL A 422 -1.47 5.01 -4.68
CA VAL A 422 -2.90 4.80 -4.39
C VAL A 422 -3.56 6.15 -4.24
N ILE A 423 -4.49 6.50 -5.12
CA ILE A 423 -5.08 7.84 -5.24
C ILE A 423 -6.10 8.21 -4.14
N GLY A 424 -6.60 7.22 -3.38
CA GLY A 424 -7.61 7.44 -2.34
C GLY A 424 -7.63 6.35 -1.27
N ASN A 425 -8.26 6.67 -0.14
CA ASN A 425 -8.46 5.74 0.96
C ASN A 425 -9.94 5.45 1.14
N GLY A 426 -10.34 4.17 1.17
CA GLY A 426 -11.73 3.75 1.32
C GLY A 426 -12.11 3.35 2.76
N ARG A 427 -13.36 3.64 3.14
CA ARG A 427 -14.03 3.11 4.33
C ARG A 427 -15.47 2.76 4.01
N GLN A 428 -16.00 1.76 4.66
CA GLN A 428 -17.45 1.52 4.66
C GLN A 428 -18.02 1.90 6.03
N LEU A 429 -19.07 2.71 6.04
CA LEU A 429 -19.67 3.16 7.28
C LEU A 429 -20.38 1.99 8.00
N THR A 430 -20.09 1.85 9.27
CA THR A 430 -20.70 0.84 10.16
C THR A 430 -21.97 1.35 10.85
N LYS A 431 -22.17 2.67 10.82
CA LYS A 431 -23.32 3.41 11.36
C LYS A 431 -23.59 4.65 10.51
N ASP A 432 -24.80 5.21 10.63
CA ASP A 432 -25.13 6.50 10.04
C ASP A 432 -24.16 7.56 10.56
N THR A 433 -23.63 8.38 9.66
CA THR A 433 -22.56 9.32 10.00
C THR A 433 -22.75 10.63 9.24
N VAL A 434 -22.66 11.75 9.94
CA VAL A 434 -22.69 13.06 9.27
C VAL A 434 -21.35 13.33 8.64
N ILE A 435 -21.29 13.58 7.33
CA ILE A 435 -20.08 13.96 6.57
C ILE A 435 -20.42 15.14 5.68
N CYS A 436 -19.61 16.19 5.70
CA CYS A 436 -19.84 17.43 4.95
C CYS A 436 -21.24 18.04 5.19
N GLY A 437 -21.83 17.88 6.36
CA GLY A 437 -23.18 18.37 6.70
C GLY A 437 -24.33 17.50 6.18
N TYR A 438 -24.07 16.33 5.60
CA TYR A 438 -25.08 15.36 5.14
C TYR A 438 -25.11 14.13 6.04
N ASN A 439 -26.30 13.60 6.31
CA ASN A 439 -26.46 12.32 6.99
C ASN A 439 -26.23 11.16 6.01
N ILE A 440 -25.09 10.51 6.11
CA ILE A 440 -24.68 9.43 5.22
C ILE A 440 -25.07 8.08 5.82
N PRO A 441 -25.85 7.24 5.12
CA PRO A 441 -26.35 5.98 5.67
C PRO A 441 -25.22 4.97 5.94
N LYS A 442 -25.45 4.11 6.94
CA LYS A 442 -24.67 2.88 7.15
C LYS A 442 -24.59 2.07 5.86
N GLY A 443 -23.42 1.47 5.61
CA GLY A 443 -23.17 0.67 4.41
C GLY A 443 -22.63 1.46 3.23
N THR A 444 -22.72 2.80 3.23
CA THR A 444 -22.11 3.64 2.19
C THR A 444 -20.60 3.49 2.20
N GLN A 445 -20.01 3.35 1.01
CA GLN A 445 -18.56 3.35 0.82
C GLN A 445 -18.06 4.77 0.67
N VAL A 446 -17.28 5.26 1.62
CA VAL A 446 -16.67 6.60 1.57
C VAL A 446 -15.25 6.48 1.01
N ILE A 447 -14.94 7.28 0.00
CA ILE A 447 -13.64 7.36 -0.67
C ILE A 447 -13.03 8.74 -0.41
N PHE A 448 -11.95 8.79 0.34
CA PHE A 448 -11.19 10.01 0.64
C PHE A 448 -10.12 10.20 -0.43
N GLN A 449 -10.26 11.24 -1.26
CA GLN A 449 -9.49 11.45 -2.47
C GLN A 449 -8.26 12.33 -2.23
N HIS A 450 -7.23 11.79 -1.59
CA HIS A 450 -6.01 12.54 -1.29
C HIS A 450 -5.19 12.92 -2.54
N TYR A 451 -5.32 12.22 -3.68
CA TYR A 451 -4.74 12.66 -4.95
C TYR A 451 -5.31 14.01 -5.39
N VAL A 452 -6.64 14.15 -5.41
CA VAL A 452 -7.30 15.40 -5.81
C VAL A 452 -6.97 16.53 -4.85
N MET A 453 -7.00 16.29 -3.54
CA MET A 453 -6.63 17.27 -2.53
C MET A 453 -5.14 17.63 -2.61
N GLY A 454 -4.28 16.64 -2.80
CA GLY A 454 -2.83 16.81 -2.95
C GLY A 454 -2.46 17.69 -4.16
N ASN A 455 -3.26 17.67 -5.21
CA ASN A 455 -3.07 18.47 -6.43
C ASN A 455 -3.98 19.70 -6.51
N SER A 456 -4.52 20.16 -5.38
CA SER A 456 -5.42 21.33 -5.30
C SER A 456 -4.73 22.55 -4.72
N GLU A 457 -4.91 23.71 -5.36
CA GLU A 457 -4.44 25.02 -4.88
C GLU A 457 -5.07 25.39 -3.52
N GLU A 458 -6.20 24.80 -3.16
CA GLU A 458 -6.84 24.99 -1.86
C GLU A 458 -5.95 24.52 -0.70
N TYR A 459 -5.16 23.46 -0.92
CA TYR A 459 -4.34 22.86 0.12
C TYR A 459 -2.84 23.06 -0.09
N PHE A 460 -2.39 23.22 -1.33
CA PHE A 460 -0.97 23.36 -1.67
C PHE A 460 -0.77 24.50 -2.66
N THR A 461 -0.14 25.58 -2.22
CA THR A 461 0.22 26.72 -3.09
C THR A 461 1.09 26.24 -4.23
N ASN A 462 0.77 26.62 -5.48
CA ASN A 462 1.39 26.12 -6.69
C ASN A 462 1.40 24.59 -6.71
N ALA A 463 0.21 23.99 -6.59
CA ALA A 463 0.05 22.54 -6.45
C ALA A 463 0.58 21.75 -7.65
N SER A 464 0.58 22.34 -8.85
CA SER A 464 1.11 21.75 -10.08
C SER A 464 2.63 21.74 -10.15
N GLU A 465 3.33 22.54 -9.34
CA GLU A 465 4.78 22.59 -9.31
C GLU A 465 5.37 21.50 -8.41
N PHE A 466 6.41 20.85 -8.91
CA PHE A 466 7.22 19.94 -8.11
C PHE A 466 8.17 20.74 -7.23
N ARG A 467 7.84 20.89 -5.95
CA ARG A 467 8.54 21.76 -5.01
C ARG A 467 8.82 21.05 -3.69
N PRO A 468 9.95 20.32 -3.57
CA PRO A 468 10.33 19.62 -2.33
C PRO A 468 10.46 20.53 -1.11
N GLU A 469 10.80 21.81 -1.31
CA GLU A 469 10.99 22.82 -0.26
C GLU A 469 9.77 22.98 0.64
N ARG A 470 8.54 22.72 0.12
CA ARG A 470 7.31 22.82 0.90
C ARG A 470 7.27 21.89 2.12
N TRP A 471 8.05 20.81 2.08
CA TRP A 471 8.14 19.85 3.17
C TRP A 471 9.20 20.20 4.21
N ILE A 472 10.13 21.10 3.88
CA ILE A 472 11.23 21.55 4.72
C ILE A 472 10.87 22.90 5.36
N GLN A 473 10.43 23.85 4.55
CA GLN A 473 10.11 25.23 4.96
C GLN A 473 8.64 25.35 5.38
N ARG A 474 8.22 24.58 6.38
CA ARG A 474 6.81 24.50 6.83
C ARG A 474 6.22 25.81 7.32
N SER A 475 7.03 26.76 7.75
CA SER A 475 6.58 28.11 8.13
C SER A 475 6.08 28.92 6.94
N MET A 476 6.64 28.70 5.75
CA MET A 476 6.26 29.38 4.51
C MET A 476 5.12 28.66 3.78
N TYR A 477 5.09 27.33 3.82
CA TYR A 477 4.13 26.49 3.10
C TYR A 477 3.20 25.77 4.09
N LYS A 478 2.09 26.44 4.46
CA LYS A 478 1.06 25.83 5.31
C LYS A 478 0.17 24.93 4.44
N HIS A 479 0.08 23.65 4.79
CA HIS A 479 -0.85 22.72 4.17
C HIS A 479 -1.53 21.87 5.24
N HIS A 480 -2.75 21.42 4.94
CA HIS A 480 -3.48 20.53 5.84
C HIS A 480 -2.87 19.13 5.83
N ALA A 481 -2.55 18.56 7.00
CA ALA A 481 -1.86 17.27 7.10
C ALA A 481 -2.62 16.09 6.46
N PHE A 482 -3.96 16.19 6.38
CA PHE A 482 -4.82 15.16 5.79
C PHE A 482 -5.11 15.39 4.31
N ALA A 483 -4.57 16.43 3.68
CA ALA A 483 -4.72 16.65 2.25
C ALA A 483 -3.87 15.69 1.39
N SER A 484 -2.78 15.13 1.96
CA SER A 484 -1.93 14.13 1.29
C SER A 484 -1.60 12.99 2.25
N LEU A 485 -2.17 11.81 2.00
CA LEU A 485 -2.06 10.61 2.85
C LEU A 485 -1.65 9.37 2.04
N PRO A 486 -0.46 9.34 1.41
CA PRO A 486 -0.06 8.25 0.53
C PRO A 486 0.03 6.88 1.24
N PHE A 487 0.32 6.85 2.53
CA PHE A 487 0.32 5.65 3.37
C PHE A 487 -0.94 5.48 4.24
N GLY A 488 -1.95 6.33 4.06
CA GLY A 488 -3.14 6.38 4.89
C GLY A 488 -2.89 6.89 6.32
N PHE A 489 -3.90 6.74 7.19
CA PHE A 489 -3.85 7.18 8.58
C PHE A 489 -4.58 6.19 9.50
N GLY A 490 -4.25 6.22 10.80
CA GLY A 490 -4.93 5.46 11.83
C GLY A 490 -4.64 3.96 11.78
N LYS A 491 -5.58 3.15 12.26
CA LYS A 491 -5.40 1.70 12.43
C LYS A 491 -5.22 0.94 11.11
N ARG A 492 -5.78 1.46 10.01
CA ARG A 492 -5.66 0.91 8.64
C ARG A 492 -4.51 1.53 7.83
N MET A 493 -3.62 2.31 8.44
CA MET A 493 -2.43 2.82 7.75
C MET A 493 -1.57 1.67 7.19
N CYS A 494 -0.77 1.95 6.17
CA CYS A 494 0.12 0.97 5.54
C CYS A 494 0.99 0.27 6.59
N LEU A 495 0.96 -1.07 6.60
CA LEU A 495 1.76 -1.87 7.53
C LEU A 495 3.25 -1.87 7.14
N GLY A 496 3.54 -1.88 5.83
CA GLY A 496 4.91 -1.86 5.28
C GLY A 496 5.54 -0.47 5.19
N ARG A 497 4.90 0.59 5.70
CA ARG A 497 5.34 1.97 5.50
C ARG A 497 6.81 2.19 5.86
N ARG A 498 7.28 1.64 6.99
CA ARG A 498 8.65 1.86 7.47
C ARG A 498 9.69 1.24 6.54
N PHE A 499 9.39 0.05 6.02
CA PHE A 499 10.24 -0.64 5.06
C PHE A 499 10.22 0.05 3.71
N ALA A 500 9.04 0.38 3.17
CA ALA A 500 8.92 1.11 1.91
C ALA A 500 9.64 2.47 1.95
N GLU A 501 9.49 3.25 3.04
CA GLU A 501 10.23 4.50 3.23
C GLU A 501 11.75 4.23 3.26
N LEU A 502 12.22 3.19 3.95
CA LEU A 502 13.63 2.81 4.02
C LEU A 502 14.18 2.46 2.63
N GLU A 503 13.51 1.53 1.92
CA GLU A 503 13.88 1.08 0.58
C GLU A 503 13.99 2.25 -0.40
N MET A 504 12.97 3.11 -0.46
CA MET A 504 12.96 4.29 -1.33
C MET A 504 14.10 5.26 -1.01
N HIS A 505 14.34 5.56 0.27
CA HIS A 505 15.42 6.47 0.66
C HIS A 505 16.78 5.92 0.25
N ILE A 506 17.03 4.64 0.51
CA ILE A 506 18.33 4.01 0.24
C ILE A 506 18.61 3.93 -1.26
N VAL A 507 17.67 3.41 -2.06
CA VAL A 507 17.90 3.24 -3.50
C VAL A 507 18.07 4.58 -4.21
N LEU A 508 17.28 5.60 -3.85
CA LEU A 508 17.41 6.93 -4.43
C LEU A 508 18.72 7.60 -4.02
N CYS A 509 19.13 7.44 -2.76
CA CYS A 509 20.45 7.90 -2.30
C CYS A 509 21.57 7.30 -3.15
N LYS A 510 21.58 5.97 -3.35
CA LYS A 510 22.60 5.26 -4.12
C LYS A 510 22.58 5.60 -5.61
N ILE A 511 21.40 5.70 -6.22
CA ILE A 511 21.27 6.05 -7.64
C ILE A 511 21.74 7.49 -7.89
N VAL A 512 21.30 8.46 -7.08
CA VAL A 512 21.69 9.87 -7.25
C VAL A 512 23.18 10.09 -6.94
N GLN A 513 23.75 9.30 -6.03
CA GLN A 513 25.18 9.32 -5.77
C GLN A 513 25.99 8.80 -6.97
N ALA A 514 25.49 7.77 -7.65
CA ALA A 514 26.19 7.10 -8.75
C ALA A 514 25.97 7.76 -10.12
N PHE A 515 24.80 8.36 -10.34
CA PHE A 515 24.38 8.84 -11.65
C PHE A 515 23.76 10.22 -11.65
N LYS A 516 23.97 10.94 -12.75
CA LYS A 516 23.10 12.00 -13.24
C LYS A 516 22.08 11.36 -14.18
N MET A 517 20.77 11.58 -13.93
CA MET A 517 19.68 11.04 -14.73
C MET A 517 19.12 12.08 -15.67
N GLU A 518 18.77 11.67 -16.89
CA GLU A 518 18.11 12.52 -17.89
C GLU A 518 16.98 11.74 -18.55
N TYR A 519 15.97 12.46 -19.07
CA TYR A 519 14.85 11.90 -19.83
C TYR A 519 14.60 12.75 -21.08
N HIS A 520 14.72 12.16 -22.27
CA HIS A 520 14.70 12.85 -23.56
C HIS A 520 13.56 12.40 -24.49
N HIS A 521 12.60 11.61 -23.98
CA HIS A 521 11.47 11.11 -24.72
C HIS A 521 10.21 11.96 -24.49
N GLN A 522 9.09 11.59 -25.16
CA GLN A 522 7.80 12.22 -24.93
C GLN A 522 7.37 12.11 -23.47
N PRO A 523 6.78 13.16 -22.87
CA PRO A 523 6.31 13.10 -21.49
C PRO A 523 5.36 11.92 -21.28
N LEU A 524 5.58 11.18 -20.18
CA LEU A 524 4.71 10.07 -19.77
C LEU A 524 3.47 10.65 -19.08
N ASP A 525 2.28 10.23 -19.54
CA ASP A 525 1.04 10.43 -18.79
C ASP A 525 1.01 9.46 -17.60
N TYR A 526 0.01 9.57 -16.75
CA TYR A 526 -0.21 8.67 -15.64
C TYR A 526 -1.59 8.04 -15.77
N HIS A 527 -1.69 6.76 -15.49
CA HIS A 527 -2.94 6.05 -15.49
C HIS A 527 -3.05 5.06 -14.32
N ILE A 528 -4.24 4.48 -14.13
CA ILE A 528 -4.53 3.56 -13.03
C ILE A 528 -4.69 2.15 -13.56
N HIS A 529 -3.69 1.29 -13.28
CA HIS A 529 -3.70 -0.16 -13.52
C HIS A 529 -3.26 -1.00 -12.29
N PRO A 530 -4.04 -1.17 -11.33
CA PRO A 530 -4.90 -0.39 -10.46
C PRO A 530 -4.14 0.63 -9.63
N MET A 531 -2.83 0.75 -9.80
CA MET A 531 -1.97 1.74 -9.17
C MET A 531 -1.74 2.90 -10.13
N TYR A 532 -1.54 4.08 -9.58
CA TYR A 532 -1.27 5.29 -10.35
C TYR A 532 0.21 5.32 -10.72
N THR A 533 0.50 5.06 -11.97
CA THR A 533 1.85 4.84 -12.48
C THR A 533 2.11 5.60 -13.77
N PRO A 534 3.38 5.92 -14.11
CA PRO A 534 3.71 6.42 -15.44
C PRO A 534 3.28 5.43 -16.53
N ASP A 535 2.62 5.93 -17.57
CA ASP A 535 2.15 5.15 -18.72
C ASP A 535 3.12 5.27 -19.89
N GLY A 536 3.78 4.17 -20.22
CA GLY A 536 4.69 4.07 -21.34
C GLY A 536 6.08 3.54 -20.97
N PRO A 537 6.97 3.42 -21.97
CA PRO A 537 8.31 2.90 -21.75
C PRO A 537 9.14 3.88 -20.91
N LEU A 538 9.56 3.42 -19.73
CA LEU A 538 10.40 4.19 -18.82
C LEU A 538 11.88 4.07 -19.25
N ARG A 539 12.28 4.86 -20.24
CA ARG A 539 13.68 4.93 -20.69
C ARG A 539 14.39 6.10 -20.03
N LEU A 540 15.32 5.81 -19.17
CA LEU A 540 16.11 6.81 -18.48
C LEU A 540 17.57 6.71 -18.90
N LYS A 541 18.19 7.87 -19.13
CA LYS A 541 19.63 7.95 -19.37
C LYS A 541 20.35 8.11 -18.03
N PHE A 542 21.33 7.23 -17.76
CA PHE A 542 22.11 7.21 -16.53
C PHE A 542 23.57 7.50 -16.85
N ILE A 543 24.03 8.68 -16.51
CA ILE A 543 25.41 9.17 -16.72
C ILE A 543 26.16 9.03 -15.40
N ASP A 544 27.29 8.33 -15.38
CA ASP A 544 28.11 8.18 -14.15
C ASP A 544 28.57 9.54 -13.63
N ARG A 545 28.60 9.71 -12.30
CA ARG A 545 29.09 10.89 -11.59
C ARG A 545 30.55 10.73 -11.14
#